data_df67a7b22479886411483378181ecf17
#
_entry.id   df67a7b22479886411483378181ecf17
#
_cell.length_a   1.000
_cell.length_b   1.000
_cell.length_c   1.000
_cell.angle_alpha   90.00
_cell.angle_beta   90.00
_cell.angle_gamma   90.00
#
_symmetry.space_group_name_H-M   'P 1'
#
loop_
_entity.id
_entity.type
_entity.pdbx_description
1 polymer ?
#
loop_
_entity_poly.entity_id
_entity_poly.type
_entity_poly.pdbx_seq_one_letter_code
_entity_poly.pdbx_strand_id
1 'polypeptide(L)'
;MTVATVIKSMARDLGISQTELAARARMSRASLSLKLNERRDLTLPEVERLASVLGITVKDLLNRVERAERERAERERDHAERARERADRERAERARDLKCKEVDDGKYAIADKRTGVILINVAHGSIYDEDVPA
;
A
#
# COMPACT_ATOMS: atom_id res chain seq x y z
N MET A 1 -1.62 13.05 1.38
CA MET A 1 -2.07 13.61 2.68
C MET A 1 -2.38 15.07 2.48
N THR A 2 -3.50 15.53 2.95
CA THR A 2 -3.96 16.90 2.71
C THR A 2 -3.61 17.85 3.84
N VAL A 3 -3.70 19.15 3.59
CA VAL A 3 -3.52 20.18 4.62
C VAL A 3 -4.50 19.95 5.78
N ALA A 4 -5.73 19.61 5.49
CA ALA A 4 -6.75 19.32 6.51
C ALA A 4 -6.35 18.18 7.44
N THR A 5 -5.80 17.10 6.91
CA THR A 5 -5.33 15.95 7.69
C THR A 5 -4.16 16.34 8.60
N VAL A 6 -3.22 17.14 8.11
CA VAL A 6 -2.08 17.62 8.90
C VAL A 6 -2.54 18.54 10.03
N ILE A 7 -3.44 19.47 9.75
CA ILE A 7 -4.03 20.35 10.76
C ILE A 7 -4.74 19.53 11.86
N LYS A 8 -5.51 18.54 11.45
CA LYS A 8 -6.23 17.66 12.38
C LYS A 8 -5.28 16.86 13.27
N SER A 9 -4.21 16.33 12.69
CA SER A 9 -3.16 15.61 13.43
C SER A 9 -2.43 16.52 14.42
N MET A 10 -2.04 17.70 14.00
CA MET A 10 -1.36 18.67 14.86
C MET A 10 -2.23 19.16 16.02
N ALA A 11 -3.50 19.41 15.75
CA ALA A 11 -4.45 19.80 16.80
C ALA A 11 -4.61 18.69 17.84
N ARG A 12 -4.64 17.44 17.40
CA ARG A 12 -4.68 16.28 18.28
C ARG A 12 -3.42 16.17 19.14
N ASP A 13 -2.26 16.34 18.55
CA ASP A 13 -0.97 16.28 19.25
C ASP A 13 -0.83 17.40 20.30
N LEU A 14 -1.40 18.57 20.03
CA LEU A 14 -1.44 19.69 20.95
C LEU A 14 -2.58 19.63 21.99
N GLY A 15 -3.45 18.63 21.88
CA GLY A 15 -4.60 18.47 22.78
C GLY A 15 -5.70 19.51 22.56
N ILE A 16 -5.77 20.11 21.37
CA ILE A 16 -6.78 21.10 21.00
C ILE A 16 -7.99 20.40 20.41
N SER A 17 -9.17 20.60 21.00
CA SER A 17 -10.41 20.06 20.44
C SER A 17 -10.85 20.82 19.19
N GLN A 18 -11.67 20.19 18.35
CA GLN A 18 -12.23 20.88 17.17
C GLN A 18 -13.03 22.12 17.54
N THR A 19 -13.75 22.08 18.64
CA THR A 19 -14.53 23.23 19.14
C THR A 19 -13.61 24.39 19.50
N GLU A 20 -12.53 24.13 20.21
CA GLU A 20 -11.53 25.13 20.59
C GLU A 20 -10.77 25.65 19.35
N LEU A 21 -10.38 24.78 18.44
CA LEU A 21 -9.72 25.15 17.20
C LEU A 21 -10.62 26.07 16.36
N ALA A 22 -11.90 25.73 16.22
CA ALA A 22 -12.87 26.55 15.50
C ALA A 22 -13.05 27.92 16.14
N ALA A 23 -13.19 27.98 17.45
CA ALA A 23 -13.34 29.23 18.19
C ALA A 23 -12.12 30.13 17.99
N ARG A 24 -10.91 29.60 18.12
CA ARG A 24 -9.66 30.37 17.94
C ARG A 24 -9.45 30.80 16.50
N ALA A 25 -9.86 29.98 15.53
CA ALA A 25 -9.77 30.29 14.09
C ALA A 25 -10.95 31.13 13.57
N ARG A 26 -11.86 31.53 14.46
CA ARG A 26 -13.07 32.31 14.12
C ARG A 26 -13.94 31.62 13.06
N MET A 27 -14.12 30.35 13.22
CA MET A 27 -14.95 29.51 12.35
C MET A 27 -16.02 28.81 13.17
N SER A 28 -17.15 28.46 12.53
CA SER A 28 -18.11 27.58 13.17
C SER A 28 -17.57 26.15 13.24
N ARG A 29 -17.90 25.44 14.31
CA ARG A 29 -17.51 24.03 14.46
C ARG A 29 -17.98 23.16 13.30
N ALA A 30 -19.22 23.38 12.84
CA ALA A 30 -19.78 22.66 11.70
C ALA A 30 -19.00 22.90 10.41
N SER A 31 -18.64 24.15 10.13
CA SER A 31 -17.83 24.52 8.97
C SER A 31 -16.44 23.90 9.04
N LEU A 32 -15.78 23.99 10.20
CA LEU A 32 -14.46 23.40 10.41
C LEU A 32 -14.50 21.89 10.25
N SER A 33 -15.49 21.21 10.81
CA SER A 33 -15.65 19.77 10.68
C SER A 33 -15.78 19.33 9.22
N LEU A 34 -16.59 20.03 8.42
CA LEU A 34 -16.73 19.74 7.01
C LEU A 34 -15.41 19.92 6.24
N LYS A 35 -14.65 20.95 6.58
CA LYS A 35 -13.38 21.26 5.91
C LYS A 35 -12.26 20.29 6.34
N LEU A 36 -12.20 19.91 7.60
CA LEU A 36 -11.25 18.91 8.09
C LEU A 36 -11.54 17.49 7.60
N ASN A 37 -12.79 17.19 7.30
CA ASN A 37 -13.20 15.93 6.69
C ASN A 37 -13.18 15.95 5.15
N GLU A 38 -12.57 16.98 4.57
CA GLU A 38 -12.38 17.13 3.12
C GLU A 38 -13.69 17.22 2.31
N ARG A 39 -14.78 17.54 2.97
CA ARG A 39 -16.08 17.75 2.30
C ARG A 39 -16.24 19.15 1.75
N ARG A 40 -15.42 20.07 2.21
CA ARG A 40 -15.31 21.45 1.69
C ARG A 40 -13.85 21.88 1.70
N ASP A 41 -13.49 22.71 0.74
CA ASP A 41 -12.13 23.22 0.64
C ASP A 41 -11.84 24.30 1.69
N LEU A 42 -10.60 24.29 2.17
CA LEU A 42 -10.08 25.35 3.00
C LEU A 42 -9.59 26.50 2.13
N THR A 43 -10.01 27.72 2.46
CA THR A 43 -9.46 28.92 1.83
C THR A 43 -8.11 29.29 2.43
N LEU A 44 -7.30 30.04 1.70
CA LEU A 44 -5.98 30.47 2.18
C LEU A 44 -6.06 31.26 3.49
N PRO A 45 -6.97 32.25 3.65
CA PRO A 45 -7.14 32.95 4.93
C PRO A 45 -7.51 32.03 6.10
N GLU A 46 -8.31 31.00 5.85
CA GLU A 46 -8.64 29.98 6.86
C GLU A 46 -7.44 29.15 7.25
N VAL A 47 -6.63 28.73 6.30
CA VAL A 47 -5.39 28.01 6.55
C VAL A 47 -4.42 28.86 7.36
N GLU A 48 -4.29 30.13 7.04
CA GLU A 48 -3.46 31.09 7.79
C GLU A 48 -3.91 31.21 9.25
N ARG A 49 -5.21 31.34 9.50
CA ARG A 49 -5.78 31.39 10.85
C ARG A 49 -5.53 30.10 11.63
N LEU A 50 -5.76 28.95 11.00
CA LEU A 50 -5.52 27.65 11.60
C LEU A 50 -4.04 27.43 11.91
N ALA A 51 -3.15 27.78 11.00
CA ALA A 51 -1.71 27.72 11.24
C ALA A 51 -1.28 28.61 12.41
N SER A 52 -1.84 29.82 12.49
CA SER A 52 -1.59 30.75 13.62
C SER A 52 -2.04 30.14 14.94
N VAL A 53 -3.20 29.51 14.99
CA VAL A 53 -3.70 28.83 16.21
C VAL A 53 -2.76 27.69 16.61
N LEU A 54 -2.22 26.96 15.64
CA LEU A 54 -1.27 25.88 15.86
C LEU A 54 0.16 26.38 16.19
N GLY A 55 0.40 27.69 16.13
CA GLY A 55 1.70 28.29 16.43
C GLY A 55 2.76 28.09 15.36
N ILE A 56 2.36 27.87 14.12
CA ILE A 56 3.26 27.69 12.99
C ILE A 56 2.91 28.64 11.84
N THR A 57 3.84 28.81 10.91
CA THR A 57 3.60 29.54 9.66
C THR A 57 2.92 28.63 8.62
N VAL A 58 2.28 29.24 7.63
CA VAL A 58 1.71 28.49 6.49
C VAL A 58 2.81 27.72 5.76
N LYS A 59 4.00 28.30 5.64
CA LYS A 59 5.15 27.64 5.04
C LYS A 59 5.54 26.36 5.79
N ASP A 60 5.60 26.41 7.11
CA ASP A 60 5.89 25.25 7.94
C ASP A 60 4.80 24.18 7.82
N LEU A 61 3.55 24.61 7.74
CA LEU A 61 2.43 23.71 7.50
C LEU A 61 2.55 22.98 6.15
N LEU A 62 2.86 23.72 5.09
CA LEU A 62 3.07 23.13 3.76
C LEU A 62 4.27 22.18 3.72
N ASN A 63 5.36 22.54 4.39
CA ASN A 63 6.51 21.65 4.52
C ASN A 63 6.17 20.34 5.24
N ARG A 64 5.31 20.41 6.24
CA ARG A 64 4.81 19.22 6.94
C ARG A 64 3.94 18.34 6.03
N VAL A 65 3.11 18.96 5.21
CA VAL A 65 2.29 18.24 4.21
C VAL A 65 3.19 17.50 3.23
N GLU A 66 4.17 18.19 2.66
CA GLU A 66 5.12 17.58 1.72
C GLU A 66 5.91 16.43 2.35
N ARG A 67 6.35 16.60 3.60
CA ARG A 67 7.05 15.54 4.33
C ARG A 67 6.14 14.33 4.53
N ALA A 68 4.91 14.55 4.95
CA ALA A 68 3.95 13.48 5.15
C ALA A 68 3.61 12.74 3.85
N GLU A 69 3.53 13.45 2.74
CA GLU A 69 3.35 12.85 1.42
C GLU A 69 4.54 11.98 1.00
N ARG A 70 5.77 12.47 1.22
CA ARG A 70 6.98 11.69 0.95
C ARG A 70 7.05 10.43 1.78
N GLU A 71 6.81 10.53 3.09
CA GLU A 71 6.79 9.39 4.00
C GLU A 71 5.72 8.36 3.60
N ARG A 72 4.55 8.84 3.18
CA ARG A 72 3.50 7.98 2.68
C ARG A 72 3.91 7.25 1.40
N ALA A 73 4.47 7.98 0.43
CA ALA A 73 4.95 7.41 -0.81
C ALA A 73 6.05 6.36 -0.57
N GLU A 74 6.94 6.62 0.37
CA GLU A 74 8.00 5.69 0.77
C GLU A 74 7.40 4.41 1.38
N ARG A 75 6.46 4.54 2.32
CA ARG A 75 5.75 3.39 2.90
C ARG A 75 4.99 2.57 1.86
N GLU A 76 4.37 3.23 0.89
CA GLU A 76 3.67 2.56 -0.20
C GLU A 76 4.65 1.77 -1.10
N ARG A 77 5.84 2.34 -1.36
CA ARG A 77 6.92 1.64 -2.09
C ARG A 77 7.41 0.41 -1.33
N ASP A 78 7.72 0.57 -0.05
CA ASP A 78 8.16 -0.53 0.80
C ASP A 78 7.10 -1.63 0.87
N HIS A 79 5.84 -1.25 0.98
CA HIS A 79 4.74 -2.21 0.99
C HIS A 79 4.62 -2.96 -0.33
N ALA A 80 4.74 -2.25 -1.46
CA ALA A 80 4.73 -2.85 -2.78
C ALA A 80 5.93 -3.80 -3.00
N GLU A 81 7.11 -3.41 -2.53
CA GLU A 81 8.31 -4.24 -2.59
C GLU A 81 8.15 -5.54 -1.79
N ARG A 82 7.69 -5.44 -0.56
CA ARG A 82 7.39 -6.60 0.28
C ARG A 82 6.31 -7.51 -0.33
N ALA A 83 5.31 -6.92 -0.99
CA ALA A 83 4.30 -7.70 -1.69
C ALA A 83 4.88 -8.46 -2.88
N ARG A 84 5.80 -7.84 -3.62
CA ARG A 84 6.54 -8.51 -4.72
C ARG A 84 7.41 -9.64 -4.18
N GLU A 85 8.16 -9.41 -3.14
CA GLU A 85 8.99 -10.45 -2.50
C GLU A 85 8.16 -11.64 -2.02
N ARG A 86 6.98 -11.40 -1.44
CA ARG A 86 6.05 -12.46 -1.05
C ARG A 86 5.56 -13.24 -2.27
N ALA A 87 5.17 -12.53 -3.32
CA ALA A 87 4.73 -13.17 -4.56
C ALA A 87 5.85 -14.02 -5.19
N ASP A 88 7.08 -13.53 -5.18
CA ASP A 88 8.23 -14.27 -5.70
C ASP A 88 8.54 -15.51 -4.86
N ARG A 89 8.44 -15.41 -3.53
CA ARG A 89 8.58 -16.57 -2.62
C ARG A 89 7.49 -17.62 -2.90
N GLU A 90 6.26 -17.19 -3.03
CA GLU A 90 5.14 -18.09 -3.36
C GLU A 90 5.34 -18.77 -4.71
N ARG A 91 5.84 -18.05 -5.71
CA ARG A 91 6.21 -18.64 -7.00
C ARG A 91 7.34 -19.65 -6.87
N ALA A 92 8.36 -19.34 -6.09
CA ALA A 92 9.47 -20.23 -5.84
C ALA A 92 9.02 -21.50 -5.09
N GLU A 93 8.13 -21.36 -4.10
CA GLU A 93 7.55 -22.51 -3.40
C GLU A 93 6.71 -23.38 -4.33
N ARG A 94 5.89 -22.77 -5.18
CA ARG A 94 5.12 -23.51 -6.21
C ARG A 94 6.04 -24.24 -7.18
N ALA A 95 7.13 -23.62 -7.59
CA ALA A 95 8.12 -24.27 -8.46
C ALA A 95 8.82 -25.44 -7.75
N ARG A 96 9.04 -25.37 -6.44
CA ARG A 96 9.55 -26.51 -5.65
C ARG A 96 8.55 -27.64 -5.51
N ASP A 97 7.27 -27.33 -5.44
CA ASP A 97 6.20 -28.31 -5.37
C ASP A 97 6.03 -29.06 -6.70
N LEU A 98 6.51 -28.48 -7.80
CA LEU A 98 6.57 -29.08 -9.12
C LEU A 98 7.90 -29.86 -9.30
N LYS A 99 8.13 -30.88 -8.47
CA LYS A 99 9.32 -31.71 -8.62
C LYS A 99 9.12 -32.76 -9.68
N CYS A 100 10.09 -32.86 -10.59
CA CYS A 100 10.19 -34.00 -11.48
C CYS A 100 10.74 -35.20 -10.70
N LYS A 101 9.96 -36.27 -10.66
CA LYS A 101 10.40 -37.55 -10.10
C LYS A 101 10.42 -38.59 -11.21
N GLU A 102 11.51 -39.32 -11.27
CA GLU A 102 11.56 -40.51 -12.14
C GLU A 102 10.53 -41.54 -11.67
N VAL A 103 9.66 -41.90 -12.55
CA VAL A 103 8.56 -42.83 -12.23
C VAL A 103 8.88 -44.23 -12.72
N ASP A 104 9.17 -44.39 -14.02
CA ASP A 104 9.50 -45.65 -14.64
C ASP A 104 10.01 -45.43 -16.08
N ASP A 105 10.95 -46.26 -16.54
CA ASP A 105 11.44 -46.23 -17.93
C ASP A 105 11.79 -44.87 -18.52
N GLY A 106 12.39 -43.99 -17.69
CA GLY A 106 12.74 -42.64 -18.09
C GLY A 106 11.57 -41.67 -18.12
N LYS A 107 10.45 -42.03 -17.55
CA LYS A 107 9.32 -41.13 -17.35
C LYS A 107 9.47 -40.37 -16.03
N TYR A 108 9.08 -39.14 -16.08
CA TYR A 108 9.08 -38.27 -14.90
C TYR A 108 7.68 -37.79 -14.54
N ALA A 109 7.40 -37.77 -13.26
CA ALA A 109 6.17 -37.19 -12.74
C ALA A 109 6.45 -35.81 -12.20
N ILE A 110 5.71 -34.81 -12.64
CA ILE A 110 5.69 -33.48 -12.06
C ILE A 110 4.49 -33.41 -11.13
N ALA A 111 4.76 -33.30 -9.85
CA ALA A 111 3.71 -33.18 -8.86
C ALA A 111 3.29 -31.71 -8.72
N ASP A 112 2.03 -31.43 -8.98
CA ASP A 112 1.39 -30.15 -8.73
C ASP A 112 0.26 -30.35 -7.71
N LYS A 113 0.28 -29.58 -6.65
CA LYS A 113 -0.76 -29.65 -5.61
C LYS A 113 -2.15 -29.29 -6.12
N ARG A 114 -2.23 -28.52 -7.20
CA ARG A 114 -3.52 -28.09 -7.76
C ARG A 114 -4.10 -29.05 -8.77
N THR A 115 -3.26 -29.54 -9.66
CA THR A 115 -3.68 -30.32 -10.83
C THR A 115 -3.36 -31.81 -10.72
N GLY A 116 -2.59 -32.19 -9.71
CA GLY A 116 -2.15 -33.56 -9.53
C GLY A 116 -0.81 -33.83 -10.20
N VAL A 117 -0.66 -35.03 -10.70
CA VAL A 117 0.60 -35.49 -11.29
C VAL A 117 0.54 -35.46 -12.80
N ILE A 118 1.49 -34.78 -13.43
CA ILE A 118 1.68 -34.75 -14.85
C ILE A 118 2.86 -35.68 -15.19
N LEU A 119 2.64 -36.68 -16.03
CA LEU A 119 3.67 -37.59 -16.49
C LEU A 119 4.35 -37.04 -17.73
N ILE A 120 5.67 -36.96 -17.70
CA ILE A 120 6.49 -36.53 -18.80
C ILE A 120 7.48 -37.65 -19.13
N ASN A 121 7.54 -38.03 -20.38
CA ASN A 121 8.54 -38.99 -20.86
C ASN A 121 9.74 -38.24 -21.42
N VAL A 122 10.88 -38.38 -20.78
CA VAL A 122 12.13 -37.71 -21.19
C VAL A 122 13.08 -38.65 -21.92
N ALA A 123 12.75 -39.92 -22.00
CA ALA A 123 13.63 -40.92 -22.61
C ALA A 123 13.95 -40.66 -24.10
N HIS A 124 13.08 -39.97 -24.81
CA HIS A 124 13.27 -39.61 -26.21
C HIS A 124 13.90 -38.21 -26.41
N GLY A 125 14.32 -37.57 -25.36
CA GLY A 125 14.90 -36.24 -25.42
C GLY A 125 13.93 -35.12 -25.78
N SER A 126 12.65 -35.41 -25.80
CA SER A 126 11.57 -34.45 -26.07
C SER A 126 10.57 -34.44 -24.92
N ILE A 127 10.16 -33.28 -24.52
CA ILE A 127 9.08 -33.07 -23.56
C ILE A 127 7.73 -33.08 -24.26
N TYR A 128 7.74 -33.12 -25.60
CA TYR A 128 6.56 -32.93 -26.42
C TYR A 128 5.97 -34.24 -26.89
N ASP A 129 4.98 -34.14 -27.49
CA ASP A 129 4.20 -34.91 -28.46
C ASP A 129 4.39 -36.42 -28.56
N GLU A 130 5.57 -36.91 -28.63
CA GLU A 130 5.81 -38.35 -28.77
C GLU A 130 5.45 -39.13 -27.54
N ASP A 131 5.35 -38.44 -26.48
CA ASP A 131 4.91 -38.95 -25.17
C ASP A 131 3.41 -38.93 -25.04
N VAL A 132 2.78 -38.25 -25.95
CA VAL A 132 1.34 -38.30 -26.08
C VAL A 132 1.02 -39.51 -26.91
N PRO A 133 0.40 -40.53 -26.32
CA PRO A 133 -0.02 -41.69 -27.10
C PRO A 133 -0.93 -41.20 -28.21
N ALA A 134 -0.56 -41.53 -29.34
CA ALA A 134 -1.40 -41.29 -30.49
C ALA A 134 -2.77 -41.93 -30.31
#